data_bc29aae33a4b0f96226eea462becc8f0
#
_entry.id   bc29aae33a4b0f96226eea462becc8f0
#
_cell.length_a   1.000
_cell.length_b   1.000
_cell.length_c   1.000
_cell.angle_alpha   90.00
_cell.angle_beta   90.00
_cell.angle_gamma   90.00
#
_symmetry.space_group_name_H-M   'P 1'
#
loop_
_entity.id
_entity.type
_entity.pdbx_description
1 polymer ?
#
loop_
_entity_poly.entity_id
_entity_poly.type
_entity_poly.pdbx_seq_one_letter_code
_entity_poly.pdbx_strand_id
1 'polypeptide(L)'
;MPFFSDMKILYHMLFKPVRGDDHAQRMESFYGGQAKNYDDFRRRLLRGREELYREIEKPAGGVWVDMGGGTGANIENLADGIGELGKVYVVDLSESLLKIAADRFSQHGWNNAETICADATKWQPPEGQADVVTFSYSLTMIPDWFGAIENALRMLKPGGTIAVVDFYVGRKYPPTGMKQHGWLARNLWVPWFATDNVFPSPDHLPFLRSRFEQVDLVEDRFRMPYVPLLKTPYYRFIGRKK
;
A
#
# COMPACT_ATOMS: atom_id res chain seq x y z
N MET A 1 -23.31 -15.10 -1.71
CA MET A 1 -22.57 -15.68 -0.56
C MET A 1 -21.10 -15.32 -0.75
N PRO A 2 -20.43 -14.63 0.18
CA PRO A 2 -19.07 -14.15 0.01
C PRO A 2 -18.03 -15.27 -0.21
N PHE A 3 -18.26 -16.45 0.35
CA PHE A 3 -17.34 -17.57 0.27
C PHE A 3 -16.99 -18.02 -1.16
N PHE A 4 -17.97 -18.14 -2.07
CA PHE A 4 -17.70 -18.56 -3.44
C PHE A 4 -17.01 -17.50 -4.29
N SER A 5 -17.31 -16.21 -4.04
CA SER A 5 -16.59 -15.12 -4.73
C SER A 5 -15.15 -15.03 -4.26
N ASP A 6 -14.93 -15.19 -2.97
CA ASP A 6 -13.59 -15.16 -2.38
C ASP A 6 -12.75 -16.37 -2.80
N MET A 7 -13.35 -17.57 -2.88
CA MET A 7 -12.68 -18.75 -3.43
C MET A 7 -12.28 -18.59 -4.89
N LYS A 8 -13.11 -17.90 -5.69
CA LYS A 8 -12.78 -17.57 -7.08
C LYS A 8 -11.60 -16.58 -7.15
N ILE A 9 -11.57 -15.58 -6.27
CA ILE A 9 -10.46 -14.62 -6.18
C ILE A 9 -9.18 -15.34 -5.72
N LEU A 10 -9.24 -16.15 -4.67
CA LEU A 10 -8.12 -16.97 -4.20
C LEU A 10 -7.59 -17.92 -5.28
N TYR A 11 -8.49 -18.57 -6.03
CA TYR A 11 -8.10 -19.41 -7.16
C TYR A 11 -7.38 -18.60 -8.25
N HIS A 12 -7.89 -17.41 -8.59
CA HIS A 12 -7.24 -16.54 -9.56
C HIS A 12 -5.88 -16.03 -9.06
N MET A 13 -5.77 -15.68 -7.78
CA MET A 13 -4.51 -15.25 -7.16
C MET A 13 -3.46 -16.39 -7.19
N LEU A 14 -3.87 -17.64 -6.89
CA LEU A 14 -2.94 -18.76 -6.78
C LEU A 14 -2.59 -19.43 -8.13
N PHE A 15 -3.47 -19.34 -9.14
CA PHE A 15 -3.34 -20.16 -10.34
C PHE A 15 -3.38 -19.38 -11.67
N LYS A 16 -3.71 -18.08 -11.65
CA LYS A 16 -3.69 -17.30 -12.88
C LYS A 16 -2.27 -16.76 -13.14
N PRO A 17 -1.61 -17.15 -14.23
CA PRO A 17 -0.28 -16.65 -14.52
C PRO A 17 -0.34 -15.14 -14.80
N VAL A 18 0.50 -14.38 -14.11
CA VAL A 18 0.74 -12.96 -14.38
C VAL A 18 1.53 -12.86 -15.68
N ARG A 19 1.00 -12.12 -16.67
CA ARG A 19 1.59 -11.98 -18.01
C ARG A 19 1.99 -10.53 -18.26
N GLY A 20 3.09 -10.34 -18.96
CA GLY A 20 3.58 -9.04 -19.39
C GLY A 20 5.11 -8.98 -19.46
N ASP A 21 5.64 -8.24 -20.40
CA ASP A 21 7.08 -8.08 -20.63
C ASP A 21 7.69 -7.08 -19.63
N ASP A 22 6.89 -6.12 -19.17
CA ASP A 22 7.30 -5.14 -18.17
C ASP A 22 6.42 -5.18 -16.90
N HIS A 23 6.77 -4.36 -15.92
CA HIS A 23 6.08 -4.31 -14.63
C HIS A 23 4.64 -3.77 -14.76
N ALA A 24 4.42 -2.75 -15.59
CA ALA A 24 3.10 -2.14 -15.78
C ALA A 24 2.12 -3.14 -16.45
N GLN A 25 2.58 -3.86 -17.48
CA GLN A 25 1.78 -4.90 -18.14
C GLN A 25 1.45 -6.06 -17.18
N ARG A 26 2.39 -6.45 -16.31
CA ARG A 26 2.13 -7.47 -15.29
C ARG A 26 1.08 -7.01 -14.28
N MET A 27 1.12 -5.76 -13.84
CA MET A 27 0.11 -5.18 -12.95
C MET A 27 -1.26 -5.13 -13.63
N GLU A 28 -1.34 -4.66 -14.87
CA GLU A 28 -2.58 -4.62 -15.63
C GLU A 28 -3.15 -6.03 -15.87
N SER A 29 -2.31 -7.02 -16.22
CA SER A 29 -2.72 -8.42 -16.38
C SER A 29 -3.25 -9.03 -15.09
N PHE A 30 -2.69 -8.66 -13.94
CA PHE A 30 -3.13 -9.16 -12.63
C PHE A 30 -4.49 -8.57 -12.22
N TYR A 31 -4.70 -7.27 -12.43
CA TYR A 31 -5.87 -6.53 -11.95
C TYR A 31 -7.04 -6.43 -12.93
N GLY A 32 -6.79 -6.43 -14.24
CA GLY A 32 -7.74 -6.09 -15.32
C GLY A 32 -8.99 -6.94 -15.47
N GLY A 33 -9.21 -7.95 -14.63
CA GLY A 33 -10.39 -8.83 -14.72
C GLY A 33 -11.22 -8.95 -13.43
N GLN A 34 -10.86 -8.30 -12.33
CA GLN A 34 -11.39 -8.65 -10.99
C GLN A 34 -11.81 -7.45 -10.12
N ALA A 35 -11.67 -6.23 -10.60
CA ALA A 35 -11.68 -5.03 -9.80
C ALA A 35 -12.91 -4.82 -8.89
N LYS A 36 -14.12 -5.24 -9.30
CA LYS A 36 -15.35 -4.97 -8.55
C LYS A 36 -15.57 -5.81 -7.28
N ASN A 37 -15.10 -7.07 -7.26
CA ASN A 37 -15.19 -7.96 -6.08
C ASN A 37 -13.88 -7.96 -5.28
N TYR A 38 -12.84 -7.34 -5.82
CA TYR A 38 -11.50 -7.33 -5.30
C TYR A 38 -11.37 -6.43 -4.06
N ASP A 39 -12.03 -5.26 -4.04
CA ASP A 39 -11.96 -4.34 -2.90
C ASP A 39 -12.53 -4.92 -1.61
N ASP A 40 -13.65 -5.62 -1.67
CA ASP A 40 -14.27 -6.26 -0.48
C ASP A 40 -13.39 -7.39 0.09
N PHE A 41 -12.77 -8.17 -0.80
CA PHE A 41 -11.82 -9.20 -0.38
C PHE A 41 -10.56 -8.57 0.24
N ARG A 42 -9.99 -7.56 -0.40
CA ARG A 42 -8.82 -6.82 0.12
C ARG A 42 -9.10 -6.14 1.44
N ARG A 43 -10.29 -5.58 1.64
CA ARG A 43 -10.69 -4.95 2.91
C ARG A 43 -10.60 -5.94 4.07
N ARG A 44 -10.97 -7.20 3.85
CA ARG A 44 -10.87 -8.26 4.87
C ARG A 44 -9.44 -8.79 5.04
N LEU A 45 -8.66 -8.80 3.98
CA LEU A 45 -7.31 -9.36 3.95
C LEU A 45 -6.26 -8.37 4.44
N LEU A 46 -6.35 -7.10 4.04
CA LEU A 46 -5.31 -6.10 4.24
C LEU A 46 -5.60 -5.27 5.50
N ARG A 47 -5.17 -5.77 6.65
CA ARG A 47 -5.40 -5.12 7.96
C ARG A 47 -4.48 -3.93 8.19
N GLY A 48 -4.86 -3.07 9.14
CA GLY A 48 -4.07 -1.91 9.54
C GLY A 48 -4.22 -0.67 8.66
N ARG A 49 -4.94 -0.77 7.52
CA ARG A 49 -5.14 0.37 6.60
C ARG A 49 -6.04 1.45 7.20
N GLU A 50 -7.20 1.04 7.69
CA GLU A 50 -8.17 1.98 8.27
C GLU A 50 -7.54 2.73 9.45
N GLU A 51 -6.83 2.03 10.30
CA GLU A 51 -6.13 2.61 11.44
C GLU A 51 -5.05 3.59 10.97
N LEU A 52 -4.22 3.18 9.99
CA LEU A 52 -3.16 4.04 9.45
C LEU A 52 -3.72 5.37 8.96
N TYR A 53 -4.70 5.35 8.04
CA TYR A 53 -5.27 6.57 7.45
C TYR A 53 -6.03 7.43 8.46
N ARG A 54 -6.57 6.82 9.51
CA ARG A 54 -7.27 7.53 10.58
C ARG A 54 -6.30 8.25 11.53
N GLU A 55 -5.15 7.64 11.80
CA GLU A 55 -4.13 8.16 12.71
C GLU A 55 -3.29 9.29 12.12
N ILE A 56 -3.17 9.38 10.78
CA ILE A 56 -2.40 10.43 10.12
C ILE A 56 -3.15 11.76 10.20
N GLU A 57 -2.43 12.80 10.59
CA GLU A 57 -2.92 14.18 10.53
C GLU A 57 -3.25 14.59 9.09
N LYS A 58 -4.41 15.23 8.89
CA LYS A 58 -4.84 15.75 7.60
C LYS A 58 -4.60 17.26 7.58
N PRO A 59 -3.47 17.73 7.03
CA PRO A 59 -3.13 19.16 7.05
C PRO A 59 -4.11 19.95 6.19
N ALA A 60 -4.76 20.97 6.76
CA ALA A 60 -5.70 21.82 6.05
C ALA A 60 -5.04 22.47 4.82
N GLY A 61 -5.66 22.32 3.64
CA GLY A 61 -5.11 22.78 2.36
C GLY A 61 -3.86 22.00 1.89
N GLY A 62 -3.48 20.91 2.59
CA GLY A 62 -2.29 20.12 2.28
C GLY A 62 -2.43 19.22 1.07
N VAL A 63 -1.29 18.73 0.57
CA VAL A 63 -1.18 17.78 -0.55
C VAL A 63 -0.93 16.37 0.00
N TRP A 64 -1.84 15.45 -0.33
CA TRP A 64 -1.74 14.03 0.00
C TRP A 64 -1.45 13.20 -1.24
N VAL A 65 -0.49 12.30 -1.17
CA VAL A 65 -0.13 11.39 -2.28
C VAL A 65 -0.23 9.94 -1.80
N ASP A 66 -1.09 9.15 -2.43
CA ASP A 66 -1.22 7.70 -2.18
C ASP A 66 -0.53 6.92 -3.30
N MET A 67 0.65 6.38 -3.02
CA MET A 67 1.53 5.68 -3.96
C MET A 67 1.18 4.19 -4.08
N GLY A 68 0.88 3.74 -5.29
CA GLY A 68 0.32 2.41 -5.54
C GLY A 68 -1.09 2.30 -4.97
N GLY A 69 -1.89 3.37 -5.08
CA GLY A 69 -3.20 3.49 -4.45
C GLY A 69 -4.32 2.71 -5.15
N GLY A 70 -4.05 2.17 -6.34
CA GLY A 70 -4.93 1.28 -7.07
C GLY A 70 -6.32 1.87 -7.32
N THR A 71 -7.37 1.22 -6.80
CA THR A 71 -8.77 1.64 -6.93
C THR A 71 -9.15 2.87 -6.10
N GLY A 72 -8.19 3.49 -5.39
CA GLY A 72 -8.45 4.62 -4.51
C GLY A 72 -9.30 4.29 -3.26
N ALA A 73 -9.53 3.01 -2.97
CA ALA A 73 -10.33 2.58 -1.82
C ALA A 73 -9.75 3.01 -0.47
N ASN A 74 -8.44 3.26 -0.40
CA ASN A 74 -7.80 3.76 0.80
C ASN A 74 -8.25 5.17 1.17
N ILE A 75 -8.57 6.00 0.16
CA ILE A 75 -8.98 7.40 0.34
C ILE A 75 -10.29 7.50 1.12
N GLU A 76 -11.17 6.48 1.03
CA GLU A 76 -12.39 6.40 1.85
C GLU A 76 -12.07 6.41 3.37
N ASN A 77 -10.89 5.95 3.78
CA ASN A 77 -10.47 5.95 5.18
C ASN A 77 -10.06 7.34 5.71
N LEU A 78 -9.90 8.35 4.83
CA LEU A 78 -9.74 9.74 5.23
C LEU A 78 -11.04 10.33 5.80
N ALA A 79 -12.18 9.69 5.52
CA ALA A 79 -13.52 10.11 5.94
C ALA A 79 -13.77 11.61 5.61
N ASP A 80 -14.31 12.36 6.57
CA ASP A 80 -14.62 13.78 6.35
C ASP A 80 -13.36 14.65 6.13
N GLY A 81 -12.19 14.17 6.54
CA GLY A 81 -10.93 14.91 6.40
C GLY A 81 -10.44 15.10 4.96
N ILE A 82 -11.00 14.39 3.98
CA ILE A 82 -10.64 14.60 2.57
C ILE A 82 -11.01 16.01 2.10
N GLY A 83 -12.12 16.54 2.59
CA GLY A 83 -12.58 17.90 2.24
C GLY A 83 -11.69 19.01 2.81
N GLU A 84 -10.87 18.74 3.80
CA GLU A 84 -9.92 19.69 4.39
C GLU A 84 -8.61 19.76 3.58
N LEU A 85 -8.29 18.71 2.80
CA LEU A 85 -7.10 18.65 1.96
C LEU A 85 -7.25 19.54 0.72
N GLY A 86 -6.17 20.20 0.33
CA GLY A 86 -6.11 20.99 -0.90
C GLY A 86 -6.09 20.10 -2.13
N LYS A 87 -5.32 19.00 -2.10
CA LYS A 87 -5.18 18.06 -3.20
C LYS A 87 -4.89 16.64 -2.71
N VAL A 88 -5.49 15.65 -3.38
CA VAL A 88 -5.24 14.23 -3.15
C VAL A 88 -4.87 13.57 -4.47
N TYR A 89 -3.70 12.96 -4.55
CA TYR A 89 -3.26 12.21 -5.71
C TYR A 89 -3.25 10.71 -5.41
N VAL A 90 -3.90 9.92 -6.26
CA VAL A 90 -3.76 8.47 -6.28
C VAL A 90 -2.90 8.09 -7.48
N VAL A 91 -1.68 7.63 -7.21
CA VAL A 91 -0.68 7.29 -8.22
C VAL A 91 -0.58 5.78 -8.34
N ASP A 92 -0.75 5.23 -9.54
CA ASP A 92 -0.62 3.80 -9.81
C ASP A 92 -0.16 3.57 -11.25
N LEU A 93 0.35 2.36 -11.56
CA LEU A 93 0.71 1.97 -12.93
C LEU A 93 -0.47 1.36 -13.70
N SER A 94 -1.53 0.92 -13.03
CA SER A 94 -2.69 0.26 -13.64
C SER A 94 -3.77 1.26 -14.00
N GLU A 95 -3.93 1.53 -15.30
CA GLU A 95 -5.01 2.40 -15.81
C GLU A 95 -6.39 1.86 -15.47
N SER A 96 -6.58 0.54 -15.47
CA SER A 96 -7.85 -0.08 -15.13
C SER A 96 -8.25 0.15 -13.68
N LEU A 97 -7.30 0.13 -12.73
CA LEU A 97 -7.56 0.45 -11.34
C LEU A 97 -7.82 1.95 -11.15
N LEU A 98 -7.03 2.79 -11.80
CA LEU A 98 -7.19 4.26 -11.73
C LEU A 98 -8.54 4.73 -12.29
N LYS A 99 -9.08 4.05 -13.30
CA LYS A 99 -10.43 4.31 -13.79
C LYS A 99 -11.48 4.09 -12.70
N ILE A 100 -11.35 3.01 -11.92
CA ILE A 100 -12.25 2.75 -10.78
C ILE A 100 -12.09 3.81 -9.70
N ALA A 101 -10.85 4.25 -9.45
CA ALA A 101 -10.59 5.35 -8.51
C ALA A 101 -11.26 6.65 -8.96
N ALA A 102 -11.15 7.01 -10.24
CA ALA A 102 -11.80 8.20 -10.80
C ALA A 102 -13.34 8.14 -10.71
N ASP A 103 -13.94 6.97 -11.02
CA ASP A 103 -15.37 6.74 -10.87
C ASP A 103 -15.81 6.89 -9.39
N ARG A 104 -14.99 6.37 -8.45
CA ARG A 104 -15.21 6.50 -7.00
C ARG A 104 -15.17 7.96 -6.57
N PHE A 105 -14.16 8.73 -6.99
CA PHE A 105 -14.04 10.15 -6.64
C PHE A 105 -15.23 10.95 -7.15
N SER A 106 -15.68 10.68 -8.38
CA SER A 106 -16.89 11.29 -8.94
C SER A 106 -18.16 10.95 -8.15
N GLN A 107 -18.32 9.68 -7.74
CA GLN A 107 -19.47 9.24 -6.94
C GLN A 107 -19.52 9.90 -5.56
N HIS A 108 -18.38 10.14 -4.94
CA HIS A 108 -18.28 10.82 -3.65
C HIS A 108 -18.22 12.35 -3.75
N GLY A 109 -18.13 12.92 -4.96
CA GLY A 109 -17.99 14.36 -5.15
C GLY A 109 -16.64 14.93 -4.69
N TRP A 110 -15.58 14.12 -4.67
CA TRP A 110 -14.23 14.54 -4.27
C TRP A 110 -13.51 15.26 -5.40
N ASN A 111 -13.81 16.54 -5.58
CA ASN A 111 -13.27 17.35 -6.66
C ASN A 111 -11.78 17.70 -6.49
N ASN A 112 -11.23 17.53 -5.30
CA ASN A 112 -9.83 17.72 -4.96
C ASN A 112 -8.99 16.44 -5.12
N ALA A 113 -9.59 15.31 -5.49
CA ALA A 113 -8.91 14.04 -5.73
C ALA A 113 -8.66 13.80 -7.22
N GLU A 114 -7.46 13.31 -7.56
CA GLU A 114 -7.02 13.07 -8.93
C GLU A 114 -6.27 11.74 -9.05
N THR A 115 -6.45 11.05 -10.18
CA THR A 115 -5.77 9.80 -10.49
C THR A 115 -4.62 10.05 -11.46
N ILE A 116 -3.46 9.46 -11.19
CA ILE A 116 -2.23 9.66 -11.98
C ILE A 116 -1.67 8.29 -12.39
N CYS A 117 -1.61 8.02 -13.69
CA CYS A 117 -0.92 6.84 -14.22
C CYS A 117 0.58 7.14 -14.32
N ALA A 118 1.35 6.72 -13.32
CA ALA A 118 2.79 7.00 -13.27
C ALA A 118 3.56 6.04 -12.34
N ASP A 119 4.88 6.02 -12.55
CA ASP A 119 5.83 5.26 -11.76
C ASP A 119 6.11 5.95 -10.42
N ALA A 120 5.82 5.27 -9.30
CA ALA A 120 6.02 5.74 -7.93
C ALA A 120 7.49 6.12 -7.62
N THR A 121 8.44 5.61 -8.40
CA THR A 121 9.87 5.93 -8.23
C THR A 121 10.27 7.27 -8.83
N LYS A 122 9.41 7.87 -9.68
CA LYS A 122 9.74 9.05 -10.50
C LYS A 122 8.78 10.21 -10.37
N TRP A 123 7.49 9.92 -10.25
CA TRP A 123 6.46 10.94 -10.27
C TRP A 123 6.56 11.89 -9.07
N GLN A 124 6.28 13.16 -9.31
CA GLN A 124 6.25 14.23 -8.31
C GLN A 124 4.96 15.05 -8.47
N PRO A 125 4.36 15.55 -7.40
CA PRO A 125 3.17 16.39 -7.50
C PRO A 125 3.50 17.75 -8.18
N PRO A 126 2.56 18.31 -8.97
CA PRO A 126 2.75 19.61 -9.62
C PRO A 126 3.06 20.76 -8.67
N GLU A 127 2.60 20.69 -7.43
CA GLU A 127 2.90 21.63 -6.35
C GLU A 127 4.37 21.59 -5.91
N GLY A 128 5.14 20.63 -6.42
CA GLY A 128 6.55 20.42 -6.11
C GLY A 128 6.81 19.73 -4.77
N GLN A 129 5.86 19.78 -3.82
CA GLN A 129 5.98 19.14 -2.51
C GLN A 129 4.64 18.60 -2.01
N ALA A 130 4.71 17.51 -1.21
CA ALA A 130 3.58 16.91 -0.53
C ALA A 130 3.71 17.08 1.00
N ASP A 131 2.57 17.15 1.68
CA ASP A 131 2.49 17.13 3.14
C ASP A 131 2.49 15.69 3.67
N VAL A 132 1.78 14.78 2.95
CA VAL A 132 1.66 13.38 3.32
C VAL A 132 1.91 12.49 2.10
N VAL A 133 2.69 11.43 2.26
CA VAL A 133 2.83 10.34 1.28
C VAL A 133 2.49 9.01 1.95
N THR A 134 1.60 8.24 1.34
CA THR A 134 1.18 6.94 1.83
C THR A 134 1.57 5.81 0.88
N PHE A 135 1.91 4.65 1.45
CA PHE A 135 2.04 3.36 0.77
C PHE A 135 1.19 2.34 1.53
N SER A 136 0.22 1.74 0.86
CA SER A 136 -0.69 0.79 1.48
C SER A 136 -0.73 -0.52 0.73
N TYR A 137 0.06 -1.49 1.20
CA TYR A 137 0.25 -2.78 0.54
C TYR A 137 0.72 -2.64 -0.92
N SER A 138 1.62 -1.71 -1.15
CA SER A 138 2.16 -1.39 -2.46
C SER A 138 3.68 -1.55 -2.55
N LEU A 139 4.44 -1.30 -1.48
CA LEU A 139 5.91 -1.46 -1.52
C LEU A 139 6.33 -2.90 -1.81
N THR A 140 5.60 -3.90 -1.31
CA THR A 140 5.85 -5.32 -1.61
C THR A 140 5.63 -5.70 -3.07
N MET A 141 4.95 -4.83 -3.84
CA MET A 141 4.69 -5.02 -5.27
C MET A 141 5.54 -4.13 -6.17
N ILE A 142 6.20 -3.11 -5.62
CA ILE A 142 7.10 -2.22 -6.36
C ILE A 142 8.51 -2.83 -6.35
N PRO A 143 9.08 -3.25 -7.51
CA PRO A 143 10.40 -3.88 -7.56
C PRO A 143 11.51 -2.97 -7.02
N ASP A 144 11.50 -1.70 -7.39
CA ASP A 144 12.40 -0.66 -6.85
C ASP A 144 11.72 0.13 -5.71
N TRP A 145 11.37 -0.59 -4.64
CA TRP A 145 10.76 0.03 -3.47
C TRP A 145 11.70 1.01 -2.75
N PHE A 146 13.02 0.82 -2.85
CA PHE A 146 14.02 1.82 -2.39
C PHE A 146 13.83 3.14 -3.11
N GLY A 147 13.80 3.10 -4.44
CA GLY A 147 13.57 4.28 -5.28
C GLY A 147 12.23 4.95 -4.97
N ALA A 148 11.17 4.18 -4.71
CA ALA A 148 9.87 4.72 -4.33
C ALA A 148 9.90 5.46 -2.98
N ILE A 149 10.55 4.90 -1.95
CA ILE A 149 10.73 5.56 -0.65
C ILE A 149 11.61 6.81 -0.77
N GLU A 150 12.71 6.74 -1.53
CA GLU A 150 13.59 7.90 -1.77
C GLU A 150 12.84 8.99 -2.57
N ASN A 151 11.96 8.61 -3.49
CA ASN A 151 11.10 9.55 -4.21
C ASN A 151 10.10 10.23 -3.27
N ALA A 152 9.46 9.46 -2.37
CA ALA A 152 8.60 10.00 -1.32
C ALA A 152 9.36 10.98 -0.41
N LEU A 153 10.59 10.66 -0.02
CA LEU A 153 11.43 11.55 0.77
C LEU A 153 11.73 12.86 0.03
N ARG A 154 11.98 12.81 -1.29
CA ARG A 154 12.23 14.03 -2.08
C ARG A 154 11.01 14.93 -2.14
N MET A 155 9.81 14.37 -2.40
CA MET A 155 8.58 15.16 -2.54
C MET A 155 8.00 15.67 -1.23
N LEU A 156 8.32 15.04 -0.09
CA LEU A 156 7.81 15.52 1.19
C LEU A 156 8.41 16.86 1.59
N LYS A 157 7.59 17.75 2.12
CA LYS A 157 8.03 18.96 2.82
C LYS A 157 8.90 18.61 4.03
N PRO A 158 9.79 19.50 4.50
CA PRO A 158 10.39 19.34 5.84
C PRO A 158 9.27 19.15 6.89
N GLY A 159 9.41 18.14 7.76
CA GLY A 159 8.36 17.77 8.72
C GLY A 159 7.16 17.02 8.13
N GLY A 160 7.09 16.84 6.81
CA GLY A 160 6.04 16.08 6.14
C GLY A 160 6.03 14.60 6.53
N THR A 161 4.88 13.96 6.40
CA THR A 161 4.62 12.61 6.92
C THR A 161 4.71 11.55 5.83
N ILE A 162 5.49 10.51 6.05
CA ILE A 162 5.36 9.23 5.34
C ILE A 162 4.58 8.24 6.21
N ALA A 163 3.64 7.51 5.60
CA ALA A 163 2.93 6.45 6.30
C ALA A 163 2.84 5.19 5.44
N VAL A 164 3.18 4.07 6.02
CA VAL A 164 3.29 2.79 5.32
C VAL A 164 2.58 1.70 6.09
N VAL A 165 1.76 0.91 5.41
CA VAL A 165 1.29 -0.37 5.89
C VAL A 165 1.57 -1.42 4.83
N ASP A 166 2.27 -2.50 5.20
CA ASP A 166 2.58 -3.56 4.23
C ASP A 166 2.90 -4.88 4.93
N PHE A 167 2.91 -5.96 4.14
CA PHE A 167 3.44 -7.23 4.61
C PHE A 167 4.95 -7.17 4.80
N TYR A 168 5.46 -7.87 5.81
CA TYR A 168 6.88 -8.04 5.92
C TYR A 168 7.26 -9.31 6.66
N VAL A 169 8.41 -9.83 6.32
CA VAL A 169 8.98 -10.99 7.02
C VAL A 169 10.38 -10.65 7.49
N GLY A 170 10.52 -10.38 8.80
CA GLY A 170 11.78 -10.00 9.42
C GLY A 170 12.86 -11.09 9.32
N ARG A 171 14.11 -10.67 9.39
CA ARG A 171 15.30 -11.55 9.38
C ARG A 171 15.32 -12.45 10.62
N LYS A 172 16.16 -13.52 10.58
CA LYS A 172 16.41 -14.38 11.74
C LYS A 172 16.98 -13.59 12.93
N TYR A 173 17.84 -12.63 12.63
CA TYR A 173 18.43 -11.70 13.57
C TYR A 173 18.11 -10.27 13.11
N PRO A 174 16.96 -9.73 13.51
CA PRO A 174 16.55 -8.38 13.12
C PRO A 174 17.36 -7.33 13.89
N PRO A 175 17.40 -6.08 13.39
CA PRO A 175 17.92 -4.95 14.15
C PRO A 175 17.21 -4.77 15.50
N THR A 176 17.89 -4.11 16.45
CA THR A 176 17.33 -3.83 17.79
C THR A 176 16.00 -3.08 17.68
N GLY A 177 15.02 -3.53 18.48
CA GLY A 177 13.68 -2.94 18.53
C GLY A 177 12.73 -3.39 17.40
N MET A 178 13.10 -4.42 16.63
CA MET A 178 12.22 -5.04 15.63
C MET A 178 11.85 -6.48 16.02
N LYS A 179 10.64 -6.92 15.62
CA LYS A 179 10.16 -8.27 15.91
C LYS A 179 10.93 -9.34 15.15
N GLN A 180 11.35 -10.37 15.85
CA GLN A 180 11.89 -11.59 15.25
C GLN A 180 10.75 -12.47 14.74
N HIS A 181 10.82 -12.88 13.47
CA HIS A 181 9.90 -13.88 12.92
C HIS A 181 10.49 -15.28 13.02
N GLY A 182 9.64 -16.24 13.43
CA GLY A 182 10.00 -17.64 13.55
C GLY A 182 10.33 -18.28 12.19
N TRP A 183 10.95 -19.46 12.22
CA TRP A 183 11.33 -20.20 11.02
C TRP A 183 10.16 -20.44 10.06
N LEU A 184 8.99 -20.81 10.60
CA LEU A 184 7.79 -21.07 9.77
C LEU A 184 7.36 -19.81 8.99
N ALA A 185 7.30 -18.64 9.65
CA ALA A 185 6.90 -17.42 8.97
C ALA A 185 7.87 -17.04 7.84
N ARG A 186 9.18 -17.22 8.05
CA ARG A 186 10.21 -16.89 7.06
C ARG A 186 10.23 -17.83 5.85
N ASN A 187 9.86 -19.11 6.04
CA ASN A 187 9.92 -20.11 4.97
C ASN A 187 8.56 -20.37 4.31
N LEU A 188 7.45 -19.94 4.94
CA LEU A 188 6.12 -20.09 4.38
C LEU A 188 5.69 -18.85 3.60
N TRP A 189 5.75 -17.65 4.24
CA TRP A 189 5.14 -16.46 3.65
C TRP A 189 5.89 -15.92 2.44
N VAL A 190 7.23 -15.97 2.44
CA VAL A 190 8.02 -15.46 1.31
C VAL A 190 7.70 -16.19 0.00
N PRO A 191 7.78 -17.53 -0.10
CA PRO A 191 7.40 -18.23 -1.32
C PRO A 191 5.90 -18.16 -1.61
N TRP A 192 5.05 -18.14 -0.58
CA TRP A 192 3.61 -18.00 -0.78
C TRP A 192 3.25 -16.69 -1.47
N PHE A 193 3.71 -15.57 -0.96
CA PHE A 193 3.43 -14.26 -1.52
C PHE A 193 4.10 -14.03 -2.88
N ALA A 194 5.24 -14.66 -3.14
CA ALA A 194 5.91 -14.58 -4.44
C ALA A 194 5.05 -15.12 -5.59
N THR A 195 4.12 -16.05 -5.32
CA THR A 195 3.15 -16.56 -6.33
C THR A 195 2.21 -15.44 -6.83
N ASP A 196 1.96 -14.44 -5.99
CA ASP A 196 1.08 -13.30 -6.27
C ASP A 196 1.87 -12.03 -6.65
N ASN A 197 3.15 -12.17 -6.97
CA ASN A 197 4.05 -11.05 -7.25
C ASN A 197 4.16 -10.05 -6.08
N VAL A 198 3.99 -10.54 -4.83
CA VAL A 198 4.15 -9.80 -3.59
C VAL A 198 5.43 -10.28 -2.91
N PHE A 199 6.35 -9.36 -2.63
CA PHE A 199 7.67 -9.68 -2.07
C PHE A 199 7.90 -9.01 -0.71
N PRO A 200 7.48 -9.65 0.41
CA PRO A 200 7.70 -9.12 1.75
C PRO A 200 9.19 -8.97 2.05
N SER A 201 9.68 -7.74 2.04
CA SER A 201 11.09 -7.46 2.29
C SER A 201 11.38 -7.28 3.78
N PRO A 202 12.45 -7.91 4.33
CA PRO A 202 12.89 -7.64 5.69
C PRO A 202 13.52 -6.25 5.86
N ASP A 203 13.76 -5.54 4.75
CA ASP A 203 14.53 -4.31 4.72
C ASP A 203 13.66 -3.03 4.64
N HIS A 204 12.33 -3.15 4.41
CA HIS A 204 11.42 -2.00 4.41
C HIS A 204 11.55 -1.18 5.70
N LEU A 205 11.34 -1.79 6.86
CA LEU A 205 11.39 -1.08 8.15
C LEU A 205 12.76 -0.51 8.49
N PRO A 206 13.88 -1.26 8.38
CA PRO A 206 15.21 -0.69 8.59
C PRO A 206 15.48 0.52 7.70
N PHE A 207 15.08 0.46 6.44
CA PHE A 207 15.28 1.55 5.50
C PHE A 207 14.44 2.78 5.86
N LEU A 208 13.14 2.61 6.13
CA LEU A 208 12.25 3.68 6.59
C LEU A 208 12.80 4.37 7.85
N ARG A 209 13.22 3.60 8.86
CA ARG A 209 13.82 4.12 10.10
C ARG A 209 15.14 4.86 9.86
N SER A 210 15.89 4.51 8.82
CA SER A 210 17.13 5.22 8.47
C SER A 210 16.89 6.58 7.83
N ARG A 211 15.76 6.75 7.14
CA ARG A 211 15.42 7.94 6.34
C ARG A 211 14.52 8.93 7.06
N PHE A 212 13.66 8.44 7.94
CA PHE A 212 12.65 9.24 8.62
C PHE A 212 12.82 9.18 10.15
N GLU A 213 12.36 10.22 10.83
CA GLU A 213 12.12 10.17 12.25
C GLU A 213 10.87 9.31 12.51
N GLN A 214 11.02 8.21 13.26
CA GLN A 214 9.91 7.33 13.58
C GLN A 214 8.96 8.01 14.57
N VAL A 215 7.70 8.19 14.17
CA VAL A 215 6.61 8.69 15.03
C VAL A 215 5.87 7.52 15.66
N ASP A 216 5.46 6.54 14.83
CA ASP A 216 4.80 5.32 15.29
C ASP A 216 5.28 4.09 14.52
N LEU A 217 5.27 2.94 15.19
CA LEU A 217 5.58 1.64 14.60
C LEU A 217 4.77 0.55 15.27
N VAL A 218 3.92 -0.10 14.49
CA VAL A 218 3.20 -1.30 14.88
C VAL A 218 3.67 -2.46 14.01
N GLU A 219 4.18 -3.51 14.63
CA GLU A 219 4.44 -4.79 13.99
C GLU A 219 3.45 -5.82 14.57
N ASP A 220 2.57 -6.34 13.74
CA ASP A 220 1.51 -7.25 14.21
C ASP A 220 1.27 -8.40 13.22
N ARG A 221 0.31 -9.26 13.54
CA ARG A 221 -0.08 -10.42 12.74
C ARG A 221 -1.59 -10.54 12.72
N PHE A 222 -2.18 -10.74 11.56
CA PHE A 222 -3.59 -11.06 11.45
C PHE A 222 -3.81 -12.49 10.94
N ARG A 223 -4.99 -13.04 11.22
CA ARG A 223 -5.39 -14.35 10.71
C ARG A 223 -5.86 -14.22 9.27
N MET A 224 -5.33 -15.07 8.40
CA MET A 224 -5.79 -15.13 7.01
C MET A 224 -7.27 -15.55 6.96
N PRO A 225 -8.09 -14.89 6.14
CA PRO A 225 -9.42 -15.41 5.83
C PRO A 225 -9.32 -16.83 5.30
N TYR A 226 -10.19 -17.73 5.78
CA TYR A 226 -10.27 -19.16 5.38
C TYR A 226 -9.10 -20.06 5.79
N VAL A 227 -8.02 -19.51 6.33
CA VAL A 227 -6.88 -20.28 6.87
C VAL A 227 -6.56 -19.80 8.30
N PRO A 228 -7.47 -20.01 9.28
CA PRO A 228 -7.41 -19.35 10.59
C PRO A 228 -6.21 -19.75 11.46
N LEU A 229 -5.55 -20.85 11.13
CA LEU A 229 -4.33 -21.30 11.82
C LEU A 229 -3.08 -20.50 11.40
N LEU A 230 -3.11 -19.87 10.24
CA LEU A 230 -1.98 -19.08 9.74
C LEU A 230 -2.16 -17.59 10.07
N LYS A 231 -1.11 -17.02 10.65
CA LYS A 231 -1.04 -15.59 10.97
C LYS A 231 -0.01 -14.92 10.07
N THR A 232 -0.48 -13.96 9.27
CA THR A 232 0.35 -13.19 8.35
C THR A 232 0.91 -11.96 9.06
N PRO A 233 2.23 -11.75 9.03
CA PRO A 233 2.84 -10.58 9.62
C PRO A 233 2.70 -9.36 8.70
N TYR A 234 2.46 -8.21 9.30
CA TYR A 234 2.42 -6.91 8.67
C TYR A 234 2.98 -5.85 9.61
N TYR A 235 3.29 -4.68 9.07
CA TYR A 235 3.68 -3.52 9.86
C TYR A 235 2.88 -2.27 9.46
N ARG A 236 2.76 -1.32 10.39
CA ARG A 236 2.40 0.07 10.14
C ARG A 236 3.56 0.93 10.63
N PHE A 237 3.95 1.87 9.81
CA PHE A 237 5.00 2.84 10.12
C PHE A 237 4.52 4.24 9.79
N ILE A 238 4.66 5.14 10.74
CA ILE A 238 4.48 6.58 10.53
C ILE A 238 5.82 7.25 10.85
N GLY A 239 6.32 8.03 9.91
CA GLY A 239 7.57 8.77 10.07
C GLY A 239 7.47 10.18 9.55
N ARG A 240 8.32 11.08 10.06
CA ARG A 240 8.47 12.45 9.60
C ARG A 240 9.78 12.65 8.87
N LYS A 241 9.73 13.44 7.80
CA LYS A 241 10.94 13.93 7.14
C LYS A 241 11.69 14.88 8.07
N LYS A 242 12.96 14.58 8.30
CA LYS A 242 13.88 15.42 9.08
C LYS A 242 14.17 16.74 8.39
#